data_ff5f153ff1bd14796fb1081d1f803dab
#
_entry.id   ff5f153ff1bd14796fb1081d1f803dab
#
_cell.length_a   1.000
_cell.length_b   1.000
_cell.length_c   1.000
_cell.angle_alpha   90.00
_cell.angle_beta   90.00
_cell.angle_gamma   90.00
#
_symmetry.space_group_name_H-M   'P 1'
#
loop_
_entity.id
_entity.type
_entity.pdbx_description
1 polymer ?
#
loop_
_entity_poly.entity_id
_entity_poly.type
_entity_poly.pdbx_seq_one_letter_code
_entity_poly.pdbx_strand_id
1 'polypeptide(L)'
;MKLKRMISVTLALTLMVGTLTGCSSKAQDNLPNSSSDGKVQVEFWNALTGTNEEIIKSYVDKFNAQSEDVEVKMVSQGDYWENGTKLQAAIAAGNQPDLTMLEVTQVAQFASVGALADLEEYISKEKIDDFLPGLMRESKYDGKTVSVPLNRSTPLLYLNKEMCEDAGLNPEGPKNWDELKVYAEKLTNKENGVVGLAVPIDIWFFEALIYQQGGQMIDENNKVAFNNEIGFNALGLWQDMMKEGIMQLPPGEGYDAWDAAKDAFVNGKAGMTFQSTASLAGLMNQAEGKFTVNTAFLPGNPQYGVPTGGANVVMMEGSSKEEKEAAAEFIEFMTDEENASQFSIDTGYMPTTNTALNSEIIQNLYKEKPQYSTAYKQLEYAFQRPGVVGYVEATEKLMNEMKKALMNLNVDVKETVEKATTIMQQVIDKNNK
;
A
#
# COMPACT_ATOMS: atom_id res chain seq x y z
N MET A 1 30.97 43.51 -50.93
CA MET A 1 30.54 43.23 -52.33
C MET A 1 29.23 42.45 -52.30
N LYS A 2 28.18 43.07 -52.81
CA LYS A 2 26.94 42.53 -53.42
C LYS A 2 26.10 41.54 -52.52
N LEU A 3 24.82 41.59 -52.38
CA LEU A 3 23.71 42.47 -52.87
C LEU A 3 22.41 41.79 -52.42
N LYS A 4 21.55 42.52 -51.80
CA LYS A 4 20.09 42.48 -51.67
C LYS A 4 19.34 41.35 -52.38
N ARG A 5 18.31 40.79 -51.68
CA ARG A 5 16.94 40.87 -52.21
C ARG A 5 15.91 40.76 -51.07
N MET A 6 15.16 41.83 -50.88
CA MET A 6 13.87 41.96 -50.25
C MET A 6 12.81 41.26 -51.13
N ILE A 7 11.88 40.55 -50.53
CA ILE A 7 10.56 40.36 -51.10
C ILE A 7 9.53 40.61 -50.00
N SER A 8 8.84 41.72 -50.14
CA SER A 8 7.62 42.10 -49.47
C SER A 8 6.49 41.29 -50.06
N VAL A 9 5.61 40.71 -49.24
CA VAL A 9 4.26 40.29 -49.66
C VAL A 9 3.25 40.81 -48.68
N THR A 10 2.34 41.49 -49.23
CA THR A 10 1.27 42.38 -48.82
C THR A 10 0.22 41.70 -47.91
N LEU A 11 -0.20 42.44 -46.92
CA LEU A 11 -1.32 42.31 -46.01
C LEU A 11 -2.66 42.22 -46.77
N ALA A 12 -3.48 41.24 -46.51
CA ALA A 12 -4.89 41.22 -46.80
C ALA A 12 -5.69 41.05 -45.50
N LEU A 13 -6.18 42.16 -45.02
CA LEU A 13 -7.16 42.26 -43.93
C LEU A 13 -8.54 41.84 -44.47
N THR A 14 -9.12 40.76 -43.97
CA THR A 14 -10.53 40.46 -44.15
C THR A 14 -11.19 40.47 -42.78
N LEU A 15 -11.91 41.55 -42.48
CA LEU A 15 -12.83 41.60 -41.36
C LEU A 15 -14.00 40.64 -41.63
N MET A 16 -14.15 39.62 -40.74
CA MET A 16 -15.42 38.92 -40.61
C MET A 16 -16.00 39.26 -39.24
N VAL A 17 -17.08 40.06 -39.29
CA VAL A 17 -17.98 40.29 -38.17
C VAL A 17 -18.74 38.99 -37.95
N GLY A 18 -18.42 38.25 -36.92
CA GLY A 18 -19.16 37.07 -36.45
C GLY A 18 -19.88 37.38 -35.14
N THR A 19 -21.16 37.29 -35.18
CA THR A 19 -22.14 37.51 -34.15
C THR A 19 -21.83 36.77 -32.86
N LEU A 20 -21.74 37.50 -31.73
CA LEU A 20 -21.80 36.99 -30.38
C LEU A 20 -23.17 36.32 -30.12
N THR A 21 -23.25 35.02 -30.31
CA THR A 21 -24.29 34.23 -29.66
C THR A 21 -23.70 33.72 -28.35
N GLY A 22 -24.17 34.25 -27.23
CA GLY A 22 -23.84 33.76 -25.90
C GLY A 22 -24.24 32.30 -25.75
N CYS A 23 -23.27 31.43 -25.63
CA CYS A 23 -23.49 30.09 -25.09
C CYS A 23 -23.66 30.23 -23.57
N SER A 24 -24.89 30.16 -23.12
CA SER A 24 -25.24 29.74 -21.77
C SER A 24 -24.54 28.42 -21.52
N SER A 25 -23.66 28.37 -20.54
CA SER A 25 -23.10 27.12 -20.00
C SER A 25 -24.25 26.33 -19.39
N LYS A 26 -24.88 25.48 -20.20
CA LYS A 26 -25.60 24.32 -19.63
C LYS A 26 -24.53 23.43 -18.98
N ALA A 27 -24.77 23.05 -17.75
CA ALA A 27 -24.12 21.91 -17.16
C ALA A 27 -24.19 20.79 -18.21
N GLN A 28 -23.01 20.29 -18.61
CA GLN A 28 -22.92 19.16 -19.50
C GLN A 28 -23.26 17.97 -18.58
N ASP A 29 -24.51 17.45 -18.72
CA ASP A 29 -24.82 16.14 -18.17
C ASP A 29 -23.80 15.17 -18.79
N ASN A 30 -22.86 14.68 -18.01
CA ASN A 30 -21.94 13.64 -18.43
C ASN A 30 -22.80 12.41 -18.76
N LEU A 31 -22.95 12.11 -20.04
CA LEU A 31 -23.55 10.85 -20.46
C LEU A 31 -22.56 9.73 -20.09
N PRO A 32 -23.06 8.60 -19.56
CA PRO A 32 -22.19 7.49 -19.19
C PRO A 32 -21.42 6.98 -20.41
N ASN A 33 -20.17 6.58 -20.20
CA ASN A 33 -19.42 5.87 -21.21
C ASN A 33 -20.11 4.53 -21.49
N SER A 34 -20.50 4.28 -22.74
CA SER A 34 -21.12 3.02 -23.12
C SER A 34 -20.21 2.24 -24.03
N SER A 35 -20.13 0.93 -23.80
CA SER A 35 -19.45 0.00 -24.70
C SER A 35 -20.20 -0.11 -26.06
N SER A 36 -19.58 -0.72 -27.05
CA SER A 36 -20.19 -1.03 -28.34
C SER A 36 -21.45 -1.89 -28.21
N ASP A 37 -21.58 -2.64 -27.10
CA ASP A 37 -22.68 -3.57 -26.80
C ASP A 37 -23.76 -2.95 -25.90
N GLY A 38 -23.62 -1.64 -25.57
CA GLY A 38 -24.61 -0.89 -24.79
C GLY A 38 -24.47 -1.02 -23.27
N LYS A 39 -23.43 -1.70 -22.77
CA LYS A 39 -23.13 -1.79 -21.33
C LYS A 39 -22.53 -0.48 -20.82
N VAL A 40 -22.79 -0.16 -19.54
CA VAL A 40 -22.09 0.94 -18.84
C VAL A 40 -20.62 0.54 -18.67
N GLN A 41 -19.70 1.38 -19.13
CA GLN A 41 -18.28 1.15 -18.94
C GLN A 41 -17.80 1.79 -17.63
N VAL A 42 -17.04 1.03 -16.85
CA VAL A 42 -16.36 1.49 -15.63
C VAL A 42 -14.86 1.38 -15.85
N GLU A 43 -14.16 2.50 -15.85
CA GLU A 43 -12.70 2.49 -15.88
C GLU A 43 -12.14 2.28 -14.48
N PHE A 44 -11.44 1.16 -14.29
CA PHE A 44 -10.81 0.79 -13.02
C PHE A 44 -9.29 0.87 -13.11
N TRP A 45 -8.68 1.78 -12.35
CA TRP A 45 -7.22 1.89 -12.25
C TRP A 45 -6.69 0.96 -11.19
N ASN A 46 -5.93 -0.03 -11.65
CA ASN A 46 -5.25 -1.00 -10.81
C ASN A 46 -3.84 -0.52 -10.43
N ALA A 47 -3.47 -0.74 -9.18
CA ALA A 47 -2.15 -0.42 -8.61
C ALA A 47 -1.41 -1.66 -8.05
N LEU A 48 -1.88 -2.86 -8.37
CA LEU A 48 -1.14 -4.09 -8.09
C LEU A 48 -0.19 -4.42 -9.23
N THR A 49 0.92 -5.04 -8.91
CA THR A 49 1.98 -5.42 -9.86
C THR A 49 2.27 -6.91 -9.81
N GLY A 50 2.92 -7.43 -10.86
CA GLY A 50 3.34 -8.83 -10.93
C GLY A 50 2.18 -9.82 -10.83
N THR A 51 2.37 -10.92 -10.11
CA THR A 51 1.35 -11.98 -9.96
C THR A 51 0.03 -11.45 -9.41
N ASN A 52 0.05 -10.48 -8.49
CA ASN A 52 -1.17 -9.93 -7.92
C ASN A 52 -1.97 -9.10 -8.95
N GLU A 53 -1.31 -8.47 -9.92
CA GLU A 53 -1.98 -7.84 -11.06
C GLU A 53 -2.70 -8.85 -11.94
N GLU A 54 -2.05 -9.98 -12.24
CA GLU A 54 -2.68 -11.05 -13.02
C GLU A 54 -3.90 -11.63 -12.30
N ILE A 55 -3.81 -11.78 -10.96
CA ILE A 55 -4.92 -12.26 -10.14
C ILE A 55 -6.09 -11.28 -10.20
N ILE A 56 -5.91 -9.99 -9.90
CA ILE A 56 -7.04 -9.03 -9.93
C ILE A 56 -7.63 -8.91 -11.34
N LYS A 57 -6.80 -9.02 -12.39
CA LYS A 57 -7.29 -9.06 -13.76
C LYS A 57 -8.23 -10.23 -13.99
N SER A 58 -7.94 -11.40 -13.43
CA SER A 58 -8.82 -12.58 -13.57
C SER A 58 -10.19 -12.36 -12.94
N TYR A 59 -10.28 -11.58 -11.84
CA TYR A 59 -11.55 -11.19 -11.22
C TYR A 59 -12.31 -10.18 -12.06
N VAL A 60 -11.63 -9.22 -12.69
CA VAL A 60 -12.26 -8.32 -13.67
C VAL A 60 -12.83 -9.12 -14.84
N ASP A 61 -12.05 -10.06 -15.38
CA ASP A 61 -12.51 -10.94 -16.46
C ASP A 61 -13.72 -11.81 -16.03
N LYS A 62 -13.72 -12.34 -14.79
CA LYS A 62 -14.83 -13.09 -14.19
C LYS A 62 -16.10 -12.23 -14.06
N PHE A 63 -15.98 -11.00 -13.58
CA PHE A 63 -17.08 -10.05 -13.48
C PHE A 63 -17.66 -9.75 -14.86
N ASN A 64 -16.83 -9.37 -15.82
CA ASN A 64 -17.27 -9.03 -17.18
C ASN A 64 -17.94 -10.19 -17.91
N ALA A 65 -17.55 -11.44 -17.59
CA ALA A 65 -18.17 -12.62 -18.19
C ALA A 65 -19.59 -12.90 -17.67
N GLN A 66 -19.94 -12.42 -16.47
CA GLN A 66 -21.24 -12.70 -15.83
C GLN A 66 -22.16 -11.47 -15.77
N SER A 67 -21.62 -10.24 -15.88
CA SER A 67 -22.45 -9.03 -15.89
C SER A 67 -23.04 -8.81 -17.30
N GLU A 68 -24.36 -8.56 -17.34
CA GLU A 68 -25.09 -8.28 -18.58
C GLU A 68 -25.06 -6.79 -18.93
N ASP A 69 -25.01 -5.90 -17.91
CA ASP A 69 -25.20 -4.46 -18.05
C ASP A 69 -23.95 -3.63 -17.82
N VAL A 70 -22.90 -4.20 -17.24
CA VAL A 70 -21.66 -3.47 -16.86
C VAL A 70 -20.45 -4.14 -17.52
N GLU A 71 -19.50 -3.31 -17.97
CA GLU A 71 -18.18 -3.72 -18.42
C GLU A 71 -17.08 -2.94 -17.65
N VAL A 72 -16.25 -3.65 -16.89
CA VAL A 72 -15.10 -3.04 -16.19
C VAL A 72 -13.87 -3.10 -17.08
N LYS A 73 -13.27 -1.94 -17.33
CA LYS A 73 -12.03 -1.79 -18.08
C LYS A 73 -10.89 -1.53 -17.12
N MET A 74 -10.09 -2.55 -16.82
CA MET A 74 -8.92 -2.40 -15.97
C MET A 74 -7.77 -1.72 -16.72
N VAL A 75 -7.17 -0.71 -16.08
CA VAL A 75 -5.99 0.00 -16.58
C VAL A 75 -4.91 -0.04 -15.51
N SER A 76 -3.78 -0.67 -15.84
CA SER A 76 -2.62 -0.76 -14.93
C SER A 76 -1.90 0.57 -14.83
N GLN A 77 -1.69 1.05 -13.61
CA GLN A 77 -1.05 2.33 -13.33
C GLN A 77 0.35 2.22 -12.73
N GLY A 78 0.86 0.99 -12.60
CA GLY A 78 2.09 0.71 -11.88
C GLY A 78 1.80 0.44 -10.40
N ASP A 79 2.67 0.92 -9.52
CA ASP A 79 2.47 0.75 -8.09
C ASP A 79 1.51 1.81 -7.47
N TYR A 80 1.28 1.72 -6.16
CA TYR A 80 0.39 2.66 -5.45
C TYR A 80 0.86 4.12 -5.54
N TRP A 81 2.16 4.37 -5.57
CA TRP A 81 2.74 5.71 -5.60
C TRP A 81 2.65 6.33 -6.99
N GLU A 82 2.93 5.53 -8.01
CA GLU A 82 2.73 5.92 -9.40
C GLU A 82 1.27 6.19 -9.70
N ASN A 83 0.38 5.29 -9.25
CA ASN A 83 -1.07 5.45 -9.39
C ASN A 83 -1.55 6.76 -8.74
N GLY A 84 -1.17 7.03 -7.49
CA GLY A 84 -1.53 8.27 -6.81
C GLY A 84 -1.06 9.53 -7.54
N THR A 85 0.18 9.51 -8.08
CA THR A 85 0.73 10.61 -8.87
C THR A 85 -0.06 10.83 -10.17
N LYS A 86 -0.37 9.76 -10.89
CA LYS A 86 -1.16 9.80 -12.12
C LYS A 86 -2.60 10.25 -11.85
N LEU A 87 -3.20 9.77 -10.75
CA LEU A 87 -4.55 10.17 -10.34
C LEU A 87 -4.63 11.68 -10.06
N GLN A 88 -3.64 12.23 -9.35
CA GLN A 88 -3.61 13.68 -9.09
C GLN A 88 -3.57 14.48 -10.41
N ALA A 89 -2.78 14.04 -11.39
CA ALA A 89 -2.73 14.68 -12.69
C ALA A 89 -4.04 14.53 -13.47
N ALA A 90 -4.67 13.35 -13.42
CA ALA A 90 -5.93 13.06 -14.09
C ALA A 90 -7.09 13.91 -13.53
N ILE A 91 -7.19 14.04 -12.19
CA ILE A 91 -8.18 14.91 -11.53
C ILE A 91 -7.99 16.37 -11.98
N ALA A 92 -6.75 16.87 -12.02
CA ALA A 92 -6.47 18.23 -12.47
C ALA A 92 -6.82 18.46 -13.95
N ALA A 93 -6.79 17.41 -14.77
CA ALA A 93 -7.14 17.44 -16.19
C ALA A 93 -8.63 17.13 -16.46
N GLY A 94 -9.39 16.67 -15.45
CA GLY A 94 -10.81 16.29 -15.60
C GLY A 94 -11.02 14.97 -16.38
N ASN A 95 -10.05 14.04 -16.30
CA ASN A 95 -10.08 12.74 -16.97
C ASN A 95 -9.68 11.60 -16.01
N GLN A 96 -10.11 11.69 -14.76
CA GLN A 96 -9.94 10.64 -13.75
C GLN A 96 -10.76 9.38 -14.11
N PRO A 97 -10.36 8.18 -13.63
CA PRO A 97 -11.14 6.95 -13.80
C PRO A 97 -12.44 7.00 -12.96
N ASP A 98 -13.25 5.94 -13.04
CA ASP A 98 -14.43 5.78 -12.18
C ASP A 98 -14.07 5.16 -10.82
N LEU A 99 -13.19 4.17 -10.86
CA LEU A 99 -12.65 3.49 -9.69
C LEU A 99 -11.12 3.50 -9.71
N THR A 100 -10.51 3.57 -8.55
CA THR A 100 -9.08 3.33 -8.41
C THR A 100 -8.73 2.73 -7.05
N MET A 101 -7.56 2.10 -6.98
CA MET A 101 -6.97 1.60 -5.75
C MET A 101 -6.07 2.68 -5.16
N LEU A 102 -6.30 3.07 -3.91
CA LEU A 102 -5.41 3.98 -3.18
C LEU A 102 -4.80 3.28 -1.98
N GLU A 103 -3.48 3.38 -1.85
CA GLU A 103 -2.82 3.00 -0.60
C GLU A 103 -3.45 3.81 0.54
N VAL A 104 -3.67 3.18 1.68
CA VAL A 104 -4.53 3.70 2.75
C VAL A 104 -4.14 5.09 3.25
N THR A 105 -2.86 5.45 3.23
CA THR A 105 -2.39 6.79 3.65
C THR A 105 -2.67 7.88 2.63
N GLN A 106 -2.99 7.52 1.38
CA GLN A 106 -3.32 8.47 0.32
C GLN A 106 -4.80 8.88 0.35
N VAL A 107 -5.69 8.07 0.92
CA VAL A 107 -7.15 8.30 0.89
C VAL A 107 -7.52 9.70 1.38
N ALA A 108 -6.99 10.12 2.53
CA ALA A 108 -7.29 11.43 3.10
C ALA A 108 -6.88 12.60 2.19
N GLN A 109 -5.78 12.46 1.43
CA GLN A 109 -5.31 13.49 0.49
C GLN A 109 -6.35 13.75 -0.61
N PHE A 110 -6.87 12.71 -1.23
CA PHE A 110 -7.86 12.84 -2.32
C PHE A 110 -9.25 13.19 -1.79
N ALA A 111 -9.62 12.71 -0.59
CA ALA A 111 -10.87 13.08 0.08
C ALA A 111 -10.89 14.57 0.45
N SER A 112 -9.75 15.14 0.89
CA SER A 112 -9.66 16.55 1.30
C SER A 112 -9.94 17.56 0.20
N VAL A 113 -9.77 17.16 -1.06
CA VAL A 113 -10.09 18.00 -2.23
C VAL A 113 -11.45 17.67 -2.86
N GLY A 114 -12.25 16.81 -2.20
CA GLY A 114 -13.59 16.44 -2.67
C GLY A 114 -13.60 15.55 -3.91
N ALA A 115 -12.51 14.82 -4.18
CA ALA A 115 -12.39 13.98 -5.37
C ALA A 115 -13.08 12.61 -5.24
N LEU A 116 -13.43 12.20 -4.01
CA LEU A 116 -13.98 10.88 -3.70
C LEU A 116 -15.47 10.94 -3.39
N ALA A 117 -16.24 10.03 -3.95
CA ALA A 117 -17.67 9.88 -3.70
C ALA A 117 -17.94 9.28 -2.31
N ASP A 118 -19.13 9.54 -1.77
CA ASP A 118 -19.63 8.86 -0.59
C ASP A 118 -20.21 7.50 -0.99
N LEU A 119 -19.56 6.43 -0.60
CA LEU A 119 -19.96 5.07 -0.98
C LEU A 119 -21.27 4.63 -0.33
N GLU A 120 -21.68 5.26 0.79
CA GLU A 120 -22.97 4.94 1.44
C GLU A 120 -24.19 5.40 0.60
N GLU A 121 -23.98 6.21 -0.45
CA GLU A 121 -25.02 6.55 -1.42
C GLU A 121 -25.28 5.44 -2.45
N TYR A 122 -24.33 4.53 -2.66
CA TYR A 122 -24.34 3.51 -3.71
C TYR A 122 -24.25 2.07 -3.19
N ILE A 123 -23.62 1.85 -2.06
CA ILE A 123 -23.44 0.54 -1.42
C ILE A 123 -24.32 0.50 -0.16
N SER A 124 -25.06 -0.57 0.02
CA SER A 124 -25.95 -0.70 1.16
C SER A 124 -25.21 -0.66 2.49
N LYS A 125 -25.87 -0.10 3.52
CA LYS A 125 -25.29 -0.06 4.87
C LYS A 125 -24.92 -1.45 5.40
N GLU A 126 -25.68 -2.47 5.08
CA GLU A 126 -25.42 -3.86 5.48
C GLU A 126 -24.05 -4.33 4.93
N LYS A 127 -23.76 -4.03 3.66
CA LYS A 127 -22.47 -4.34 3.02
C LYS A 127 -21.32 -3.53 3.62
N ILE A 128 -21.53 -2.24 3.89
CA ILE A 128 -20.53 -1.38 4.55
C ILE A 128 -20.23 -1.88 5.97
N ASP A 129 -21.26 -2.28 6.73
CA ASP A 129 -21.10 -2.78 8.11
C ASP A 129 -20.45 -4.18 8.16
N ASP A 130 -20.41 -4.94 7.05
CA ASP A 130 -19.73 -6.24 6.97
C ASP A 130 -18.21 -6.11 6.90
N PHE A 131 -17.65 -4.97 6.49
CA PHE A 131 -16.21 -4.77 6.51
C PHE A 131 -15.64 -4.85 7.92
N LEU A 132 -14.44 -5.44 8.06
CA LEU A 132 -13.76 -5.53 9.35
C LEU A 132 -13.47 -4.15 9.93
N PRO A 133 -13.96 -3.81 11.14
CA PRO A 133 -13.83 -2.46 11.70
C PRO A 133 -12.38 -1.98 11.80
N GLY A 134 -11.43 -2.89 12.06
CA GLY A 134 -10.00 -2.58 12.10
C GLY A 134 -9.43 -2.09 10.77
N LEU A 135 -10.04 -2.47 9.64
CA LEU A 135 -9.63 -2.09 8.29
C LEU A 135 -10.40 -0.87 7.75
N MET A 136 -11.49 -0.46 8.43
CA MET A 136 -12.30 0.71 8.04
C MET A 136 -11.80 2.04 8.63
N ARG A 137 -10.72 2.02 9.42
CA ARG A 137 -10.22 3.23 10.13
C ARG A 137 -9.82 4.35 9.18
N GLU A 138 -9.23 4.00 8.04
CA GLU A 138 -8.79 4.94 7.00
C GLU A 138 -9.85 5.16 5.91
N SER A 139 -11.05 4.58 6.06
CA SER A 139 -12.13 4.65 5.05
C SER A 139 -13.04 5.86 5.20
N LYS A 140 -12.96 6.57 6.34
CA LYS A 140 -13.86 7.70 6.63
C LYS A 140 -13.14 9.04 6.58
N TYR A 141 -13.79 10.01 5.94
CA TYR A 141 -13.32 11.38 5.89
C TYR A 141 -14.53 12.34 5.99
N ASP A 142 -14.48 13.29 6.92
CA ASP A 142 -15.53 14.30 7.17
C ASP A 142 -16.96 13.70 7.26
N GLY A 143 -17.06 12.57 7.97
CA GLY A 143 -18.34 11.89 8.22
C GLY A 143 -18.86 11.02 7.07
N LYS A 144 -18.17 10.98 5.92
CA LYS A 144 -18.50 10.16 4.75
C LYS A 144 -17.65 8.89 4.73
N THR A 145 -18.17 7.83 4.13
CA THR A 145 -17.42 6.63 3.79
C THR A 145 -16.87 6.75 2.37
N VAL A 146 -15.62 7.21 2.23
CA VAL A 146 -15.00 7.57 0.94
C VAL A 146 -14.21 6.44 0.30
N SER A 147 -14.07 5.32 0.97
CA SER A 147 -13.37 4.13 0.46
C SER A 147 -13.80 2.87 1.20
N VAL A 148 -13.55 1.71 0.62
CA VAL A 148 -13.70 0.41 1.30
C VAL A 148 -12.44 -0.44 1.15
N PRO A 149 -12.11 -1.29 2.14
CA PRO A 149 -10.95 -2.17 2.08
C PRO A 149 -11.05 -3.16 0.91
N LEU A 150 -10.01 -3.28 0.11
CA LEU A 150 -9.94 -4.29 -0.96
C LEU A 150 -8.81 -5.30 -0.68
N ASN A 151 -7.57 -4.90 -0.81
CA ASN A 151 -6.40 -5.76 -0.64
C ASN A 151 -5.58 -5.30 0.57
N ARG A 152 -6.00 -5.72 1.75
CA ARG A 152 -5.41 -5.26 3.02
C ARG A 152 -4.36 -6.23 3.55
N SER A 153 -3.32 -5.66 4.09
CA SER A 153 -2.15 -6.40 4.57
C SER A 153 -1.63 -5.84 5.89
N THR A 154 -0.81 -6.65 6.56
CA THR A 154 0.10 -6.22 7.63
C THR A 154 1.50 -6.69 7.31
N PRO A 155 2.56 -6.03 7.83
CA PRO A 155 3.89 -6.59 7.79
C PRO A 155 3.97 -7.81 8.71
N LEU A 156 4.66 -8.86 8.25
CA LEU A 156 4.92 -10.08 9.00
C LEU A 156 6.43 -10.37 9.03
N LEU A 157 6.86 -11.08 10.05
CA LEU A 157 8.15 -11.77 10.05
C LEU A 157 7.98 -13.14 9.41
N TYR A 158 8.73 -13.40 8.36
CA TYR A 158 8.84 -14.69 7.69
C TYR A 158 10.11 -15.41 8.15
N LEU A 159 10.00 -16.72 8.42
CA LEU A 159 11.08 -17.54 8.93
C LEU A 159 11.24 -18.80 8.08
N ASN A 160 12.49 -19.19 7.84
CA ASN A 160 12.82 -20.52 7.36
C ASN A 160 12.79 -21.47 8.57
N LYS A 161 11.76 -22.33 8.61
CA LYS A 161 11.48 -23.21 9.75
C LYS A 161 12.66 -24.13 10.05
N GLU A 162 13.17 -24.80 9.03
CA GLU A 162 14.25 -25.77 9.17
C GLU A 162 15.54 -25.10 9.66
N MET A 163 15.87 -23.90 9.14
CA MET A 163 17.03 -23.15 9.63
C MET A 163 16.87 -22.76 11.12
N CYS A 164 15.67 -22.42 11.56
CA CYS A 164 15.40 -22.14 12.97
C CYS A 164 15.57 -23.39 13.82
N GLU A 165 15.01 -24.53 13.41
CA GLU A 165 15.12 -25.79 14.13
C GLU A 165 16.57 -26.27 14.22
N ASP A 166 17.33 -26.20 13.12
CA ASP A 166 18.75 -26.56 13.07
C ASP A 166 19.64 -25.67 13.99
N ALA A 167 19.26 -24.39 14.15
CA ALA A 167 19.89 -23.46 15.06
C ALA A 167 19.43 -23.57 16.52
N GLY A 168 18.50 -24.49 16.83
CA GLY A 168 17.92 -24.66 18.15
C GLY A 168 17.03 -23.48 18.57
N LEU A 169 16.36 -22.85 17.60
CA LEU A 169 15.40 -21.76 17.81
C LEU A 169 13.97 -22.27 17.70
N ASN A 170 13.02 -21.57 18.36
CA ASN A 170 11.61 -21.87 18.19
C ASN A 170 11.15 -21.38 16.80
N PRO A 171 10.62 -22.23 15.93
CA PRO A 171 10.16 -21.82 14.60
C PRO A 171 8.92 -20.91 14.62
N GLU A 172 8.24 -20.74 15.75
CA GLU A 172 7.17 -19.75 15.94
C GLU A 172 7.67 -18.29 15.96
N GLY A 173 8.98 -18.09 15.96
CA GLY A 173 9.64 -16.81 15.84
C GLY A 173 9.89 -16.06 17.15
N PRO A 174 10.68 -14.97 17.07
CA PRO A 174 11.00 -14.10 18.20
C PRO A 174 9.79 -13.25 18.59
N LYS A 175 9.64 -12.96 19.90
CA LYS A 175 8.53 -12.16 20.43
C LYS A 175 8.88 -10.68 20.61
N ASN A 176 10.17 -10.38 20.75
CA ASN A 176 10.65 -9.03 21.01
C ASN A 176 11.98 -8.76 20.29
N TRP A 177 12.44 -7.50 20.33
CA TRP A 177 13.65 -7.06 19.63
C TRP A 177 14.92 -7.78 20.09
N ASP A 178 15.02 -8.09 21.39
CA ASP A 178 16.19 -8.81 21.92
C ASP A 178 16.23 -10.25 21.39
N GLU A 179 15.07 -10.92 21.38
CA GLU A 179 14.96 -12.24 20.76
C GLU A 179 15.23 -12.17 19.24
N LEU A 180 14.76 -11.14 18.54
CA LEU A 180 15.03 -10.96 17.10
C LEU A 180 16.54 -10.90 16.82
N LYS A 181 17.30 -10.17 17.65
CA LYS A 181 18.76 -10.12 17.53
C LYS A 181 19.40 -11.50 17.74
N VAL A 182 18.97 -12.24 18.77
CA VAL A 182 19.44 -13.61 19.02
C VAL A 182 19.14 -14.54 17.85
N TYR A 183 17.94 -14.46 17.27
CA TYR A 183 17.60 -15.25 16.08
C TYR A 183 18.48 -14.86 14.90
N ALA A 184 18.63 -13.57 14.63
CA ALA A 184 19.46 -13.09 13.53
C ALA A 184 20.92 -13.51 13.69
N GLU A 185 21.47 -13.46 14.90
CA GLU A 185 22.84 -13.92 15.19
C GLU A 185 23.00 -15.41 14.88
N LYS A 186 22.13 -16.26 15.44
CA LYS A 186 22.23 -17.72 15.29
C LYS A 186 21.97 -18.19 13.85
N LEU A 187 21.13 -17.49 13.09
CA LEU A 187 20.84 -17.81 11.69
C LEU A 187 21.90 -17.25 10.73
N THR A 188 22.78 -16.38 11.18
CA THR A 188 23.85 -15.83 10.35
C THR A 188 24.99 -16.83 10.20
N ASN A 189 25.32 -17.16 8.95
CA ASN A 189 26.49 -17.96 8.59
C ASN A 189 27.32 -17.23 7.53
N LYS A 190 28.29 -16.44 8.00
CA LYS A 190 29.15 -15.60 7.12
C LYS A 190 29.97 -16.41 6.13
N GLU A 191 30.37 -17.65 6.48
CA GLU A 191 31.17 -18.53 5.61
C GLU A 191 30.34 -18.95 4.37
N ASN A 192 29.03 -19.17 4.54
CA ASN A 192 28.13 -19.58 3.46
C ASN A 192 27.38 -18.38 2.82
N GLY A 193 27.69 -17.16 3.26
CA GLY A 193 27.03 -15.95 2.78
C GLY A 193 25.54 -15.89 3.15
N VAL A 194 25.19 -16.39 4.34
CA VAL A 194 23.82 -16.35 4.89
C VAL A 194 23.75 -15.27 5.96
N VAL A 195 22.76 -14.40 5.86
CA VAL A 195 22.43 -13.39 6.88
C VAL A 195 21.21 -13.83 7.68
N GLY A 196 21.17 -13.50 8.96
CA GLY A 196 20.03 -13.86 9.82
C GLY A 196 18.74 -13.16 9.40
N LEU A 197 18.83 -11.88 9.03
CA LEU A 197 17.66 -11.07 8.67
C LEU A 197 17.94 -10.19 7.44
N ALA A 198 17.08 -10.24 6.44
CA ALA A 198 17.04 -9.31 5.30
C ALA A 198 15.77 -8.45 5.37
N VAL A 199 15.92 -7.12 5.44
CA VAL A 199 14.80 -6.18 5.56
C VAL A 199 14.96 -5.05 4.55
N PRO A 200 13.98 -4.83 3.65
CA PRO A 200 13.95 -3.60 2.86
C PRO A 200 13.68 -2.40 3.77
N ILE A 201 14.34 -1.29 3.50
CA ILE A 201 14.09 -0.06 4.26
C ILE A 201 12.80 0.54 3.76
N ASP A 202 11.78 0.50 4.61
CA ASP A 202 10.46 1.03 4.31
C ASP A 202 9.87 1.73 5.55
N ILE A 203 9.14 2.82 5.31
CA ILE A 203 8.42 3.55 6.37
C ILE A 203 7.48 2.63 7.14
N TRP A 204 6.88 1.68 6.48
CA TRP A 204 5.90 0.76 7.06
C TRP A 204 6.48 -0.06 8.21
N PHE A 205 7.72 -0.56 8.07
CA PHE A 205 8.43 -1.24 9.17
C PHE A 205 8.90 -0.25 10.23
N PHE A 206 9.33 0.96 9.82
CA PHE A 206 9.77 1.98 10.77
C PHE A 206 8.63 2.47 11.66
N GLU A 207 7.44 2.68 11.10
CA GLU A 207 6.22 2.99 11.86
C GLU A 207 5.96 1.93 12.95
N ALA A 208 6.07 0.63 12.60
CA ALA A 208 5.92 -0.45 13.57
C ALA A 208 6.91 -0.30 14.73
N LEU A 209 8.19 -0.03 14.45
CA LEU A 209 9.21 0.14 15.48
C LEU A 209 8.92 1.33 16.42
N ILE A 210 8.32 2.42 15.91
CA ILE A 210 7.90 3.55 16.73
C ILE A 210 6.74 3.16 17.66
N TYR A 211 5.68 2.56 17.11
CA TYR A 211 4.48 2.19 17.88
C TYR A 211 4.73 1.07 18.87
N GLN A 212 5.61 0.13 18.59
CA GLN A 212 6.02 -0.93 19.50
C GLN A 212 6.65 -0.41 20.80
N GLN A 213 7.19 0.81 20.77
CA GLN A 213 7.73 1.50 21.94
C GLN A 213 6.69 2.39 22.64
N GLY A 214 5.41 2.37 22.21
CA GLY A 214 4.35 3.26 22.73
C GLY A 214 4.43 4.68 22.15
N GLY A 215 5.19 4.89 21.07
CA GLY A 215 5.26 6.16 20.36
C GLY A 215 4.19 6.31 19.29
N GLN A 216 4.26 7.43 18.59
CA GLN A 216 3.44 7.74 17.42
C GLN A 216 4.24 8.57 16.41
N MET A 217 3.88 8.48 15.14
CA MET A 217 4.56 9.23 14.07
C MET A 217 4.23 10.72 14.13
N ILE A 218 2.95 11.05 14.26
CA ILE A 218 2.40 12.41 14.27
C ILE A 218 1.43 12.51 15.45
N ASP A 219 1.48 13.62 16.20
CA ASP A 219 0.55 13.90 17.28
C ASP A 219 -0.76 14.58 16.79
N GLU A 220 -1.68 14.81 17.71
CA GLU A 220 -2.97 15.47 17.46
C GLU A 220 -2.87 16.91 16.92
N ASN A 221 -1.68 17.54 17.06
CA ASN A 221 -1.39 18.90 16.58
C ASN A 221 -0.61 18.88 15.25
N ASN A 222 -0.59 17.75 14.54
CA ASN A 222 0.20 17.52 13.33
C ASN A 222 1.72 17.74 13.54
N LYS A 223 2.24 17.37 14.72
CA LYS A 223 3.67 17.44 15.01
C LYS A 223 4.30 16.06 15.01
N VAL A 224 5.52 15.97 14.45
CA VAL A 224 6.34 14.77 14.49
C VAL A 224 6.66 14.42 15.95
N ALA A 225 6.27 13.22 16.39
CA ALA A 225 6.23 12.86 17.80
C ALA A 225 7.34 11.90 18.27
N PHE A 226 8.24 11.47 17.38
CA PHE A 226 9.29 10.48 17.68
C PHE A 226 10.73 11.06 17.66
N ASN A 227 10.89 12.37 17.68
CA ASN A 227 12.21 12.99 17.82
C ASN A 227 12.72 12.92 19.27
N ASN A 228 12.92 11.70 19.74
CA ASN A 228 13.31 11.38 21.10
C ASN A 228 13.87 9.93 21.15
N GLU A 229 14.06 9.37 22.35
CA GLU A 229 14.59 8.00 22.52
C GLU A 229 13.84 6.93 21.70
N ILE A 230 12.55 7.11 21.44
CA ILE A 230 11.76 6.16 20.63
C ILE A 230 12.30 6.11 19.19
N GLY A 231 12.48 7.28 18.58
CA GLY A 231 13.05 7.35 17.21
C GLY A 231 14.51 6.93 17.17
N PHE A 232 15.29 7.30 18.20
CA PHE A 232 16.70 6.91 18.28
C PHE A 232 16.85 5.40 18.42
N ASN A 233 16.07 4.76 19.27
CA ASN A 233 16.08 3.30 19.44
C ASN A 233 15.60 2.57 18.16
N ALA A 234 14.59 3.09 17.47
CA ALA A 234 14.08 2.48 16.25
C ALA A 234 15.14 2.44 15.13
N LEU A 235 15.78 3.57 14.83
CA LEU A 235 16.87 3.59 13.83
C LEU A 235 18.11 2.86 14.35
N GLY A 236 18.40 2.96 15.66
CA GLY A 236 19.51 2.31 16.33
C GLY A 236 19.45 0.80 16.21
N LEU A 237 18.27 0.19 16.38
CA LEU A 237 18.09 -1.25 16.20
C LEU A 237 18.60 -1.74 14.85
N TRP A 238 18.19 -1.09 13.76
CA TRP A 238 18.63 -1.47 12.42
C TRP A 238 20.14 -1.24 12.24
N GLN A 239 20.64 -0.06 12.67
CA GLN A 239 22.06 0.26 12.50
C GLN A 239 22.96 -0.71 13.29
N ASP A 240 22.58 -1.09 14.51
CA ASP A 240 23.33 -2.01 15.35
C ASP A 240 23.35 -3.42 14.75
N MET A 241 22.20 -3.94 14.33
CA MET A 241 22.14 -5.26 13.67
C MET A 241 22.97 -5.32 12.38
N MET A 242 23.03 -4.19 11.64
CA MET A 242 23.90 -4.09 10.46
C MET A 242 25.38 -4.02 10.82
N LYS A 243 25.78 -3.28 11.88
CA LYS A 243 27.15 -3.24 12.39
C LYS A 243 27.65 -4.62 12.85
N GLU A 244 26.77 -5.40 13.47
CA GLU A 244 27.04 -6.77 13.90
C GLU A 244 27.09 -7.73 12.70
N GLY A 245 26.57 -7.33 11.55
CA GLY A 245 26.50 -8.14 10.33
C GLY A 245 25.49 -9.27 10.41
N ILE A 246 24.43 -9.11 11.22
CA ILE A 246 23.34 -10.07 11.41
C ILE A 246 22.07 -9.63 10.67
N MET A 247 22.05 -8.41 10.15
CA MET A 247 21.04 -7.86 9.27
C MET A 247 21.69 -7.31 7.99
N GLN A 248 20.99 -7.46 6.87
CA GLN A 248 21.39 -6.90 5.59
C GLN A 248 20.25 -6.11 4.95
N LEU A 249 20.60 -4.97 4.34
CA LEU A 249 19.72 -4.30 3.41
C LEU A 249 19.80 -4.98 2.05
N PRO A 250 18.66 -5.39 1.46
CA PRO A 250 18.64 -5.89 0.10
C PRO A 250 19.05 -4.80 -0.90
N PRO A 251 19.63 -5.16 -2.04
CA PRO A 251 19.92 -4.19 -3.10
C PRO A 251 18.64 -3.66 -3.73
N GLY A 252 18.73 -2.47 -4.36
CA GLY A 252 17.60 -1.81 -5.02
C GLY A 252 16.91 -0.78 -4.12
N GLU A 253 15.87 -0.16 -4.68
CA GLU A 253 15.00 0.79 -3.98
C GLU A 253 13.54 0.40 -4.21
N GLY A 254 12.63 0.86 -3.33
CA GLY A 254 11.22 0.55 -3.43
C GLY A 254 10.96 -0.95 -3.56
N TYR A 255 10.15 -1.35 -4.53
CA TYR A 255 9.76 -2.75 -4.74
C TYR A 255 10.93 -3.65 -5.17
N ASP A 256 11.98 -3.13 -5.84
CA ASP A 256 13.17 -3.92 -6.16
C ASP A 256 13.88 -4.43 -4.90
N ALA A 257 13.95 -3.61 -3.84
CA ALA A 257 14.51 -4.03 -2.55
C ALA A 257 13.63 -5.08 -1.85
N TRP A 258 12.30 -4.97 -1.98
CA TRP A 258 11.36 -5.96 -1.47
C TRP A 258 11.53 -7.32 -2.17
N ASP A 259 11.65 -7.30 -3.50
CA ASP A 259 11.88 -8.50 -4.30
C ASP A 259 13.23 -9.13 -4.01
N ALA A 260 14.28 -8.32 -3.89
CA ALA A 260 15.62 -8.81 -3.52
C ALA A 260 15.65 -9.44 -2.10
N ALA A 261 14.84 -8.93 -1.15
CA ALA A 261 14.70 -9.55 0.17
C ALA A 261 13.98 -10.91 0.08
N LYS A 262 12.90 -10.99 -0.71
CA LYS A 262 12.20 -12.26 -0.98
C LYS A 262 13.12 -13.29 -1.62
N ASP A 263 13.88 -12.88 -2.64
CA ASP A 263 14.83 -13.73 -3.33
C ASP A 263 15.94 -14.24 -2.39
N ALA A 264 16.48 -13.38 -1.53
CA ALA A 264 17.46 -13.81 -0.52
C ALA A 264 16.86 -14.87 0.41
N PHE A 265 15.62 -14.68 0.85
CA PHE A 265 14.93 -15.62 1.75
C PHE A 265 14.64 -16.97 1.06
N VAL A 266 13.98 -16.99 -0.11
CA VAL A 266 13.61 -18.24 -0.80
C VAL A 266 14.82 -19.03 -1.33
N ASN A 267 15.97 -18.38 -1.50
CA ASN A 267 17.23 -19.03 -1.87
C ASN A 267 18.11 -19.39 -0.66
N GLY A 268 17.59 -19.29 0.57
CA GLY A 268 18.31 -19.65 1.80
C GLY A 268 19.51 -18.75 2.10
N LYS A 269 19.54 -17.51 1.56
CA LYS A 269 20.56 -16.49 1.84
C LYS A 269 20.18 -15.57 2.99
N ALA A 270 18.92 -15.62 3.41
CA ALA A 270 18.44 -15.01 4.64
C ALA A 270 17.62 -16.03 5.43
N GLY A 271 17.85 -16.12 6.74
CA GLY A 271 17.07 -16.99 7.63
C GLY A 271 15.69 -16.44 7.93
N MET A 272 15.56 -15.10 7.92
CA MET A 272 14.33 -14.34 8.18
C MET A 272 14.23 -13.14 7.24
N THR A 273 13.00 -12.70 6.99
CA THR A 273 12.72 -11.44 6.29
C THR A 273 11.44 -10.79 6.81
N PHE A 274 11.38 -9.45 6.79
CA PHE A 274 10.10 -8.74 6.94
C PHE A 274 9.48 -8.57 5.55
N GLN A 275 8.24 -8.99 5.42
CA GLN A 275 7.47 -8.87 4.18
C GLN A 275 5.99 -8.60 4.46
N SER A 276 5.29 -8.15 3.44
CA SER A 276 3.85 -8.02 3.47
C SER A 276 3.15 -9.39 3.50
N THR A 277 1.98 -9.45 4.10
CA THR A 277 1.04 -10.58 3.95
C THR A 277 0.81 -10.91 2.47
N ALA A 278 0.77 -9.90 1.60
CA ALA A 278 0.62 -10.04 0.14
C ALA A 278 1.70 -10.90 -0.53
N SER A 279 2.82 -11.14 0.14
CA SER A 279 3.89 -12.01 -0.35
C SER A 279 3.71 -13.47 0.04
N LEU A 280 2.75 -13.79 0.93
CA LEU A 280 2.69 -15.10 1.60
C LEU A 280 2.49 -16.25 0.62
N ALA A 281 1.48 -16.18 -0.25
CA ALA A 281 1.20 -17.23 -1.23
C ALA A 281 2.41 -17.45 -2.16
N GLY A 282 2.98 -16.34 -2.67
CA GLY A 282 4.15 -16.39 -3.54
C GLY A 282 5.40 -16.97 -2.85
N LEU A 283 5.66 -16.61 -1.60
CA LEU A 283 6.80 -17.13 -0.84
C LEU A 283 6.64 -18.62 -0.53
N MET A 284 5.45 -19.06 -0.14
CA MET A 284 5.17 -20.48 0.10
C MET A 284 5.36 -21.31 -1.18
N ASN A 285 4.86 -20.83 -2.31
CA ASN A 285 5.01 -21.52 -3.60
C ASN A 285 6.49 -21.58 -4.04
N GLN A 286 7.24 -20.49 -3.91
CA GLN A 286 8.66 -20.45 -4.30
C GLN A 286 9.58 -21.27 -3.37
N ALA A 287 9.17 -21.44 -2.11
CA ALA A 287 9.91 -22.25 -1.14
C ALA A 287 9.51 -23.74 -1.19
N GLU A 288 8.49 -24.13 -1.94
CA GLU A 288 8.01 -25.51 -2.03
C GLU A 288 9.13 -26.46 -2.44
N GLY A 289 9.30 -27.55 -1.70
CA GLY A 289 10.35 -28.53 -1.90
C GLY A 289 11.76 -28.09 -1.46
N LYS A 290 11.91 -26.86 -0.95
CA LYS A 290 13.18 -26.35 -0.40
C LYS A 290 13.14 -26.30 1.13
N PHE A 291 12.15 -25.64 1.70
CA PHE A 291 11.94 -25.50 3.13
C PHE A 291 10.50 -25.06 3.43
N THR A 292 10.10 -25.14 4.70
CA THR A 292 8.80 -24.69 5.19
C THR A 292 8.86 -23.20 5.57
N VAL A 293 8.06 -22.37 4.91
CA VAL A 293 7.86 -20.97 5.30
C VAL A 293 6.98 -20.93 6.55
N ASN A 294 7.46 -20.29 7.60
CA ASN A 294 6.64 -19.93 8.75
C ASN A 294 6.46 -18.42 8.87
N THR A 295 5.44 -17.98 9.60
CA THR A 295 5.13 -16.56 9.81
C THR A 295 4.96 -16.28 11.29
N ALA A 296 5.44 -15.12 11.72
CA ALA A 296 5.26 -14.62 13.08
C ALA A 296 4.83 -13.15 13.06
N PHE A 297 4.34 -12.67 14.19
CA PHE A 297 4.15 -11.23 14.39
C PHE A 297 5.48 -10.49 14.25
N LEU A 298 5.43 -9.23 13.87
CA LEU A 298 6.60 -8.37 14.07
C LEU A 298 6.96 -8.34 15.55
N PRO A 299 8.22 -8.62 15.92
CA PRO A 299 8.65 -8.64 17.31
C PRO A 299 8.44 -7.29 17.98
N GLY A 300 7.79 -7.28 19.16
CA GLY A 300 7.43 -6.06 19.89
C GLY A 300 8.58 -5.48 20.73
N ASN A 301 8.36 -4.29 21.32
CA ASN A 301 9.25 -3.70 22.32
C ASN A 301 8.63 -2.46 23.02
N PRO A 302 8.08 -2.51 24.21
CA PRO A 302 7.72 -3.68 25.01
C PRO A 302 6.39 -4.32 24.60
N GLN A 303 5.70 -3.74 23.63
CA GLN A 303 4.39 -4.20 23.15
C GLN A 303 4.45 -4.55 21.66
N TYR A 304 3.46 -5.31 21.20
CA TYR A 304 3.24 -5.45 19.76
C TYR A 304 2.64 -4.15 19.20
N GLY A 305 2.92 -3.89 17.93
CA GLY A 305 2.36 -2.77 17.19
C GLY A 305 2.61 -2.99 15.70
N VAL A 306 1.55 -2.87 14.89
CA VAL A 306 1.63 -3.12 13.46
C VAL A 306 0.80 -2.11 12.69
N PRO A 307 1.36 -1.48 11.63
CA PRO A 307 0.55 -0.71 10.70
C PRO A 307 -0.25 -1.64 9.79
N THR A 308 -1.43 -1.24 9.39
CA THR A 308 -2.09 -1.85 8.24
C THR A 308 -1.59 -1.19 6.95
N GLY A 309 -1.60 -1.93 5.87
CA GLY A 309 -1.23 -1.46 4.54
C GLY A 309 -2.14 -2.06 3.46
N GLY A 310 -1.66 -1.99 2.23
CA GLY A 310 -2.45 -2.33 1.06
C GLY A 310 -3.34 -1.16 0.65
N ALA A 311 -4.36 -1.43 -0.17
CA ALA A 311 -5.20 -0.38 -0.70
C ALA A 311 -6.68 -0.57 -0.35
N ASN A 312 -7.34 0.56 -0.29
CA ASN A 312 -8.78 0.66 -0.40
C ASN A 312 -9.15 0.94 -1.86
N VAL A 313 -10.33 0.49 -2.29
CA VAL A 313 -10.94 0.97 -3.51
C VAL A 313 -11.75 2.23 -3.22
N VAL A 314 -11.60 3.21 -4.10
CA VAL A 314 -12.33 4.49 -4.06
C VAL A 314 -13.08 4.70 -5.35
N MET A 315 -14.24 5.34 -5.25
CA MET A 315 -15.07 5.78 -6.36
C MET A 315 -14.87 7.29 -6.56
N MET A 316 -14.69 7.72 -7.81
CA MET A 316 -14.44 9.13 -8.09
C MET A 316 -15.74 9.93 -8.12
N GLU A 317 -15.73 11.11 -7.46
CA GLU A 317 -16.92 11.99 -7.41
C GLU A 317 -17.32 12.51 -8.80
N GLY A 318 -16.37 12.65 -9.71
CA GLY A 318 -16.62 13.18 -11.06
C GLY A 318 -17.31 12.24 -12.05
N SER A 319 -17.51 10.96 -11.71
CA SER A 319 -18.22 10.01 -12.55
C SER A 319 -19.72 10.28 -12.58
N SER A 320 -20.41 9.90 -13.64
CA SER A 320 -21.86 9.97 -13.72
C SER A 320 -22.55 9.08 -12.68
N LYS A 321 -23.82 9.28 -12.45
CA LYS A 321 -24.58 8.47 -11.49
C LYS A 321 -24.60 6.99 -11.94
N GLU A 322 -24.80 6.75 -13.21
CA GLU A 322 -24.85 5.42 -13.82
C GLU A 322 -23.49 4.70 -13.71
N GLU A 323 -22.39 5.41 -13.93
CA GLU A 323 -21.03 4.86 -13.75
C GLU A 323 -20.76 4.54 -12.27
N LYS A 324 -21.20 5.37 -11.33
CA LYS A 324 -21.07 5.11 -9.89
C LYS A 324 -21.92 3.91 -9.43
N GLU A 325 -23.14 3.77 -9.94
CA GLU A 325 -23.98 2.59 -9.68
C GLU A 325 -23.32 1.30 -10.21
N ALA A 326 -22.81 1.33 -11.44
CA ALA A 326 -22.07 0.23 -12.05
C ALA A 326 -20.75 -0.09 -11.31
N ALA A 327 -20.05 0.93 -10.86
CA ALA A 327 -18.84 0.78 -10.06
C ALA A 327 -19.12 0.14 -8.69
N ALA A 328 -20.25 0.45 -8.07
CA ALA A 328 -20.69 -0.18 -6.82
C ALA A 328 -20.93 -1.69 -7.01
N GLU A 329 -21.55 -2.12 -8.12
CA GLU A 329 -21.73 -3.53 -8.43
C GLU A 329 -20.39 -4.28 -8.50
N PHE A 330 -19.37 -3.69 -9.11
CA PHE A 330 -18.03 -4.30 -9.15
C PHE A 330 -17.36 -4.34 -7.78
N ILE A 331 -17.51 -3.30 -6.95
CA ILE A 331 -17.01 -3.30 -5.56
C ILE A 331 -17.69 -4.43 -4.77
N GLU A 332 -19.03 -4.55 -4.85
CA GLU A 332 -19.76 -5.60 -4.16
C GLU A 332 -19.36 -7.00 -4.62
N PHE A 333 -19.13 -7.20 -5.93
CA PHE A 333 -18.61 -8.44 -6.48
C PHE A 333 -17.23 -8.80 -5.92
N MET A 334 -16.30 -7.86 -5.89
CA MET A 334 -14.92 -8.09 -5.38
C MET A 334 -14.90 -8.38 -3.89
N THR A 335 -15.90 -7.90 -3.14
CA THR A 335 -15.94 -7.98 -1.68
C THR A 335 -17.01 -8.95 -1.15
N ASP A 336 -17.68 -9.72 -2.03
CA ASP A 336 -18.56 -10.79 -1.61
C ASP A 336 -17.76 -11.93 -0.94
N GLU A 337 -18.48 -12.84 -0.26
CA GLU A 337 -17.87 -13.93 0.50
C GLU A 337 -16.95 -14.82 -0.36
N GLU A 338 -17.42 -15.23 -1.55
CA GLU A 338 -16.68 -16.14 -2.42
C GLU A 338 -15.43 -15.48 -2.99
N ASN A 339 -15.59 -14.31 -3.61
CA ASN A 339 -14.49 -13.62 -4.30
C ASN A 339 -13.45 -13.08 -3.31
N ALA A 340 -13.88 -12.47 -2.20
CA ALA A 340 -12.95 -11.97 -1.16
C ALA A 340 -12.18 -13.12 -0.48
N SER A 341 -12.84 -14.28 -0.23
CA SER A 341 -12.18 -15.47 0.31
C SER A 341 -11.14 -16.03 -0.65
N GLN A 342 -11.53 -16.21 -1.91
CA GLN A 342 -10.62 -16.76 -2.92
C GLN A 342 -9.45 -15.82 -3.19
N PHE A 343 -9.68 -14.50 -3.26
CA PHE A 343 -8.63 -13.50 -3.42
C PHE A 343 -7.61 -13.56 -2.27
N SER A 344 -8.08 -13.80 -1.04
CA SER A 344 -7.19 -14.00 0.12
C SER A 344 -6.32 -15.26 -0.02
N ILE A 345 -6.87 -16.35 -0.56
CA ILE A 345 -6.13 -17.60 -0.81
C ILE A 345 -5.05 -17.38 -1.88
N ASP A 346 -5.43 -16.75 -2.98
CA ASP A 346 -4.58 -16.61 -4.17
C ASP A 346 -3.39 -15.65 -3.92
N THR A 347 -3.59 -14.64 -3.07
CA THR A 347 -2.61 -13.58 -2.84
C THR A 347 -1.90 -13.66 -1.49
N GLY A 348 -2.61 -14.08 -0.45
CA GLY A 348 -2.19 -13.95 0.96
C GLY A 348 -2.67 -12.66 1.63
N TYR A 349 -3.36 -11.75 0.94
CA TYR A 349 -4.04 -10.63 1.59
C TYR A 349 -5.08 -11.12 2.59
N MET A 350 -5.37 -10.32 3.61
CA MET A 350 -6.39 -10.66 4.59
C MET A 350 -7.79 -10.55 3.99
N PRO A 351 -8.74 -11.43 4.40
CA PRO A 351 -10.15 -11.19 4.14
C PRO A 351 -10.55 -9.81 4.70
N THR A 352 -11.34 -9.05 3.95
CA THR A 352 -11.70 -7.67 4.34
C THR A 352 -13.08 -7.57 4.97
N THR A 353 -13.92 -8.61 4.82
CA THR A 353 -15.29 -8.66 5.35
C THR A 353 -15.45 -9.75 6.41
N ASN A 354 -16.43 -9.58 7.31
CA ASN A 354 -16.76 -10.59 8.32
C ASN A 354 -17.28 -11.89 7.68
N THR A 355 -18.08 -11.79 6.62
CA THR A 355 -18.59 -12.94 5.88
C THR A 355 -17.46 -13.75 5.27
N ALA A 356 -16.53 -13.13 4.56
CA ALA A 356 -15.36 -13.81 3.99
C ALA A 356 -14.46 -14.41 5.08
N LEU A 357 -14.16 -13.66 6.14
CA LEU A 357 -13.34 -14.14 7.25
C LEU A 357 -13.91 -15.39 7.91
N ASN A 358 -15.24 -15.44 8.10
CA ASN A 358 -15.93 -16.56 8.76
C ASN A 358 -16.36 -17.66 7.78
N SER A 359 -16.09 -17.52 6.49
CA SER A 359 -16.42 -18.54 5.48
C SER A 359 -15.73 -19.87 5.78
N GLU A 360 -16.36 -20.97 5.38
CA GLU A 360 -15.77 -22.31 5.54
C GLU A 360 -14.42 -22.42 4.82
N ILE A 361 -14.28 -21.76 3.67
CA ILE A 361 -13.06 -21.74 2.86
C ILE A 361 -11.90 -21.15 3.66
N ILE A 362 -12.04 -19.96 4.23
CA ILE A 362 -11.00 -19.28 5.01
C ILE A 362 -10.71 -20.02 6.31
N GLN A 363 -11.74 -20.51 7.00
CA GLN A 363 -11.55 -21.25 8.25
C GLN A 363 -10.80 -22.57 8.03
N ASN A 364 -11.02 -23.26 6.91
CA ASN A 364 -10.27 -24.45 6.54
C ASN A 364 -8.83 -24.11 6.13
N LEU A 365 -8.62 -23.03 5.35
CA LEU A 365 -7.29 -22.52 5.02
C LEU A 365 -6.46 -22.27 6.29
N TYR A 366 -7.02 -21.61 7.30
CA TYR A 366 -6.31 -21.30 8.55
C TYR A 366 -5.96 -22.56 9.38
N LYS A 367 -6.73 -23.63 9.25
CA LYS A 367 -6.40 -24.93 9.88
C LYS A 367 -5.28 -25.66 9.13
N GLU A 368 -5.35 -25.67 7.81
CA GLU A 368 -4.39 -26.40 6.96
C GLU A 368 -3.07 -25.64 6.79
N LYS A 369 -3.15 -24.31 6.68
CA LYS A 369 -2.02 -23.40 6.48
C LYS A 369 -2.10 -22.26 7.50
N PRO A 370 -1.71 -22.51 8.78
CA PRO A 370 -1.85 -21.53 9.86
C PRO A 370 -1.13 -20.21 9.61
N GLN A 371 -0.14 -20.19 8.71
CA GLN A 371 0.58 -18.99 8.29
C GLN A 371 -0.37 -17.89 7.79
N TYR A 372 -1.45 -18.24 7.11
CA TYR A 372 -2.45 -17.29 6.63
C TYR A 372 -3.22 -16.58 7.74
N SER A 373 -3.33 -17.21 8.92
CA SER A 373 -4.05 -16.62 10.06
C SER A 373 -3.22 -15.59 10.85
N THR A 374 -1.91 -15.53 10.65
CA THR A 374 -0.98 -14.71 11.44
C THR A 374 -1.28 -13.23 11.30
N ALA A 375 -1.52 -12.75 10.08
CA ALA A 375 -1.85 -11.35 9.81
C ALA A 375 -3.16 -10.93 10.49
N TYR A 376 -4.20 -11.76 10.40
CA TYR A 376 -5.48 -11.49 11.04
C TYR A 376 -5.34 -11.44 12.58
N LYS A 377 -4.64 -12.40 13.18
CA LYS A 377 -4.37 -12.39 14.63
C LYS A 377 -3.58 -11.16 15.07
N GLN A 378 -2.69 -10.66 14.22
CA GLN A 378 -1.88 -9.46 14.49
C GLN A 378 -2.70 -8.17 14.44
N LEU A 379 -3.88 -8.16 13.78
CA LEU A 379 -4.76 -6.98 13.72
C LEU A 379 -5.22 -6.48 15.10
N GLU A 380 -5.20 -7.32 16.13
CA GLU A 380 -5.45 -6.88 17.50
C GLU A 380 -4.50 -5.74 17.94
N TYR A 381 -3.28 -5.76 17.40
CA TYR A 381 -2.22 -4.78 17.68
C TYR A 381 -2.09 -3.70 16.60
N ALA A 382 -3.04 -3.64 15.67
CA ALA A 382 -2.99 -2.67 14.59
C ALA A 382 -3.28 -1.26 15.10
N PHE A 383 -2.51 -0.31 14.63
CA PHE A 383 -2.74 1.12 14.88
C PHE A 383 -3.16 1.84 13.60
N GLN A 384 -3.84 2.97 13.79
CA GLN A 384 -4.22 3.84 12.68
C GLN A 384 -2.98 4.61 12.19
N ARG A 385 -2.71 4.56 10.90
CA ARG A 385 -1.66 5.38 10.29
C ARG A 385 -2.11 6.83 10.16
N PRO A 386 -1.18 7.81 10.21
CA PRO A 386 -1.55 9.22 10.12
C PRO A 386 -2.21 9.57 8.78
N GLY A 387 -3.43 10.10 8.82
CA GLY A 387 -4.16 10.64 7.66
C GLY A 387 -3.88 12.14 7.41
N VAL A 388 -2.68 12.62 7.66
CA VAL A 388 -2.30 14.03 7.53
C VAL A 388 -1.92 14.32 6.09
N VAL A 389 -2.45 15.42 5.52
CA VAL A 389 -2.10 15.84 4.14
C VAL A 389 -0.59 16.08 4.03
N GLY A 390 0.03 15.51 3.01
CA GLY A 390 1.48 15.56 2.82
C GLY A 390 2.27 14.50 3.58
N TYR A 391 1.61 13.56 4.29
CA TYR A 391 2.29 12.49 5.04
C TYR A 391 3.18 11.62 4.16
N VAL A 392 2.70 11.26 2.98
CA VAL A 392 3.47 10.45 2.00
C VAL A 392 4.78 11.16 1.60
N GLU A 393 4.72 12.42 1.16
CA GLU A 393 5.91 13.21 0.81
C GLU A 393 6.84 13.36 2.03
N ALA A 394 6.27 13.58 3.20
CA ALA A 394 7.02 13.77 4.43
C ALA A 394 7.80 12.51 4.85
N THR A 395 7.16 11.34 4.78
CA THR A 395 7.79 10.06 5.13
C THR A 395 8.81 9.60 4.09
N GLU A 396 8.62 9.90 2.81
CA GLU A 396 9.63 9.68 1.77
C GLU A 396 10.93 10.43 2.09
N LYS A 397 10.83 11.72 2.41
CA LYS A 397 12.00 12.53 2.77
C LYS A 397 12.65 12.08 4.07
N LEU A 398 11.85 11.69 5.06
CA LEU A 398 12.33 11.07 6.30
C LEU A 398 13.19 9.85 6.01
N MET A 399 12.64 8.88 5.25
CA MET A 399 13.32 7.63 4.95
C MET A 399 14.57 7.83 4.10
N ASN A 400 14.60 8.81 3.22
CA ASN A 400 15.80 9.17 2.45
C ASN A 400 16.96 9.63 3.34
N GLU A 401 16.69 10.33 4.45
CA GLU A 401 17.74 10.69 5.43
C GLU A 401 18.16 9.47 6.27
N MET A 402 17.22 8.62 6.70
CA MET A 402 17.52 7.42 7.47
C MET A 402 18.33 6.39 6.66
N LYS A 403 18.03 6.21 5.37
CA LYS A 403 18.81 5.36 4.46
C LYS A 403 20.28 5.76 4.43
N LYS A 404 20.59 7.05 4.44
CA LYS A 404 21.99 7.53 4.47
C LYS A 404 22.75 7.04 5.69
N ALA A 405 22.11 7.02 6.86
CA ALA A 405 22.72 6.52 8.10
C ALA A 405 22.90 4.99 8.09
N LEU A 406 22.01 4.26 7.43
CA LEU A 406 22.12 2.81 7.29
C LEU A 406 23.14 2.41 6.21
N MET A 407 23.35 3.24 5.20
CA MET A 407 24.42 3.05 4.21
C MET A 407 25.80 3.46 4.74
N ASN A 408 25.87 4.37 5.72
CA ASN A 408 27.09 4.79 6.40
C ASN A 408 26.94 4.59 7.92
N LEU A 409 27.28 3.42 8.39
CA LEU A 409 27.09 2.98 9.77
C LEU A 409 27.89 3.79 10.83
N ASN A 410 28.75 4.72 10.41
CA ASN A 410 29.48 5.63 11.29
C ASN A 410 28.71 6.91 11.60
N VAL A 411 27.58 7.16 10.94
CA VAL A 411 26.74 8.33 11.18
C VAL A 411 26.02 8.20 12.52
N ASP A 412 25.92 9.28 13.26
CA ASP A 412 25.23 9.34 14.54
C ASP A 412 23.71 9.20 14.34
N VAL A 413 23.11 8.25 15.06
CA VAL A 413 21.67 7.93 14.98
C VAL A 413 20.83 9.12 15.43
N LYS A 414 21.18 9.75 16.53
CA LYS A 414 20.43 10.86 17.11
C LYS A 414 20.43 12.07 16.16
N GLU A 415 21.59 12.47 15.67
CA GLU A 415 21.72 13.55 14.70
C GLU A 415 20.93 13.28 13.42
N THR A 416 20.92 12.03 12.97
CA THR A 416 20.14 11.61 11.79
C THR A 416 18.63 11.75 12.03
N VAL A 417 18.12 11.25 13.15
CA VAL A 417 16.69 11.32 13.49
C VAL A 417 16.26 12.77 13.69
N GLU A 418 17.03 13.58 14.40
CA GLU A 418 16.76 15.02 14.59
C GLU A 418 16.64 15.78 13.25
N LYS A 419 17.55 15.49 12.32
CA LYS A 419 17.51 16.06 10.97
C LYS A 419 16.30 15.56 10.17
N ALA A 420 16.10 14.26 10.15
CA ALA A 420 15.02 13.62 9.36
C ALA A 420 13.63 14.08 9.83
N THR A 421 13.41 14.14 11.15
CA THR A 421 12.15 14.63 11.74
C THR A 421 11.91 16.10 11.48
N THR A 422 12.98 16.92 11.46
CA THR A 422 12.89 18.35 11.09
C THR A 422 12.43 18.51 9.64
N ILE A 423 12.98 17.72 8.71
CA ILE A 423 12.59 17.74 7.31
C ILE A 423 11.12 17.25 7.15
N MET A 424 10.76 16.17 7.83
CA MET A 424 9.39 15.66 7.85
C MET A 424 8.39 16.74 8.31
N GLN A 425 8.69 17.43 9.42
CA GLN A 425 7.83 18.49 9.96
C GLN A 425 7.66 19.67 8.98
N GLN A 426 8.72 20.06 8.28
CA GLN A 426 8.64 21.13 7.29
C GLN A 426 7.67 20.81 6.15
N VAL A 427 7.62 19.54 5.72
CA VAL A 427 6.67 19.10 4.68
C VAL A 427 5.25 19.10 5.22
N ILE A 428 5.02 18.60 6.42
CA ILE A 428 3.70 18.60 7.08
C ILE A 428 3.20 20.03 7.24
N ASP A 429 4.02 20.94 7.79
CA ASP A 429 3.65 22.35 8.00
C ASP A 429 3.36 23.09 6.68
N LYS A 430 4.01 22.72 5.58
CA LYS A 430 3.77 23.30 4.25
C LYS A 430 2.40 22.90 3.69
N ASN A 431 1.98 21.66 3.89
CA ASN A 431 0.76 21.10 3.31
C ASN A 431 -0.51 21.35 4.17
N ASN A 432 -0.34 21.81 5.43
CA ASN A 432 -1.47 22.02 6.37
C ASN A 432 -1.56 23.50 6.84
N LYS A 433 -1.17 24.46 5.99
CA LYS A 433 -1.28 25.92 6.24
C LYS A 433 -2.60 26.48 5.83
#